data_d8bc9d04910d72d20d67c33624d6ca80
#
_entry.id   d8bc9d04910d72d20d67c33624d6ca80
#
_cell.length_a   1.000
_cell.length_b   1.000
_cell.length_c   1.000
_cell.angle_alpha   90.00
_cell.angle_beta   90.00
_cell.angle_gamma   90.00
#
_symmetry.space_group_name_H-M   'P 1'
#
loop_
_entity.id
_entity.type
_entity.pdbx_description
1 polymer ?
#
loop_
_entity_poly.entity_id
_entity_poly.type
_entity_poly.pdbx_seq_one_letter_code
_entity_poly.pdbx_strand_id
1 'polypeptide(L)'
;SDVYKRQDINNPFACILMNNAALVNMHYSKREVIGRNWKKWFHPAYGKMVFRNMLMLPYREFSSFKYSHISSSFLKSTFEEVWREEGKVLDRVCRTRFRSRGDVNQYVMKYWQYMEGKYEPQSPKIGKFFTIGLHDRQIHDVLRNQKCKILCINDTENIGDFRQQKRDIKDSFESILPEKSAFELSYKDSGGMYDKKCD
;
A
#
# COMPACT_ATOMS: atom_id res chain seq x y z
N SER A 1 -6.02 -2.25 -13.80
CA SER A 1 -5.20 -1.94 -14.99
C SER A 1 -4.78 -0.48 -15.10
N ASP A 2 -5.27 0.41 -14.26
CA ASP A 2 -5.11 1.86 -14.44
C ASP A 2 -3.98 2.52 -13.64
N VAL A 3 -3.17 1.76 -12.95
CA VAL A 3 -2.06 2.29 -12.14
C VAL A 3 -0.92 2.87 -13.00
N TYR A 4 -0.99 2.73 -14.32
CA TYR A 4 0.00 3.25 -15.28
C TYR A 4 -0.54 4.28 -16.27
N LYS A 5 -1.74 4.79 -16.04
CA LYS A 5 -2.11 6.06 -16.67
C LYS A 5 -1.14 7.10 -16.11
N ARG A 6 -0.24 7.59 -16.99
CA ARG A 6 0.70 8.70 -16.81
C ARG A 6 0.57 9.32 -15.43
N GLN A 7 1.41 8.86 -14.48
CA GLN A 7 1.53 9.59 -13.22
C GLN A 7 1.97 10.99 -13.64
N ASP A 8 1.07 11.93 -13.48
CA ASP A 8 1.37 13.32 -13.73
C ASP A 8 2.61 13.67 -12.90
N ILE A 9 3.66 14.11 -13.58
CA ILE A 9 4.92 14.54 -12.93
C ILE A 9 4.63 15.65 -11.89
N ASN A 10 3.49 16.29 -12.02
CA ASN A 10 3.00 17.26 -11.05
C ASN A 10 2.40 16.63 -9.78
N ASN A 11 2.16 15.33 -9.75
CA ASN A 11 1.68 14.65 -8.54
C ASN A 11 2.84 14.44 -7.55
N PRO A 12 2.84 15.11 -6.39
CA PRO A 12 3.90 14.96 -5.37
C PRO A 12 4.11 13.49 -4.94
N PHE A 13 3.06 12.69 -4.94
CA PHE A 13 3.14 11.28 -4.55
C PHE A 13 3.96 10.45 -5.54
N ALA A 14 3.85 10.73 -6.84
CA ALA A 14 4.68 10.07 -7.85
C ALA A 14 6.16 10.39 -7.64
N CYS A 15 6.49 11.65 -7.36
CA CYS A 15 7.85 12.07 -7.02
C CYS A 15 8.39 11.34 -5.80
N ILE A 16 7.58 11.20 -4.74
CA ILE A 16 7.96 10.47 -3.52
C ILE A 16 8.31 9.00 -3.82
N LEU A 17 7.52 8.32 -4.65
CA LEU A 17 7.83 6.93 -5.04
C LEU A 17 9.12 6.83 -5.86
N MET A 18 9.40 7.80 -6.71
CA MET A 18 10.66 7.88 -7.45
C MET A 18 11.84 8.17 -6.53
N ASN A 19 11.69 9.07 -5.56
CA ASN A 19 12.72 9.36 -4.57
C ASN A 19 13.05 8.13 -3.71
N ASN A 20 12.04 7.36 -3.31
CA ASN A 20 12.27 6.09 -2.60
C ASN A 20 13.08 5.10 -3.44
N ALA A 21 12.80 5.01 -4.75
CA ALA A 21 13.56 4.14 -5.65
C ALA A 21 14.98 4.68 -5.88
N ALA A 22 15.14 5.98 -6.06
CA ALA A 22 16.45 6.61 -6.20
C ALA A 22 17.32 6.37 -4.97
N LEU A 23 16.76 6.52 -3.77
CA LEU A 23 17.48 6.31 -2.53
C LEU A 23 18.02 4.89 -2.41
N VAL A 24 17.22 3.86 -2.70
CA VAL A 24 17.73 2.47 -2.66
C VAL A 24 18.73 2.18 -3.77
N ASN A 25 18.65 2.84 -4.93
CA ASN A 25 19.64 2.71 -6.00
C ASN A 25 21.00 3.31 -5.63
N MET A 26 21.07 4.23 -4.66
CA MET A 26 22.35 4.75 -4.14
C MET A 26 23.10 3.71 -3.33
N HIS A 27 22.41 2.78 -2.67
CA HIS A 27 22.99 1.75 -1.80
C HIS A 27 23.13 0.38 -2.45
N TYR A 28 22.32 0.09 -3.48
CA TYR A 28 22.22 -1.27 -4.03
C TYR A 28 22.37 -1.30 -5.55
N SER A 29 23.23 -2.19 -6.02
CA SER A 29 23.34 -2.54 -7.42
C SER A 29 22.20 -3.47 -7.83
N LYS A 30 21.39 -3.07 -8.80
CA LYS A 30 20.29 -3.89 -9.31
C LYS A 30 20.75 -5.28 -9.78
N ARG A 31 21.89 -5.34 -10.47
CA ARG A 31 22.44 -6.60 -10.99
C ARG A 31 22.77 -7.57 -9.84
N GLU A 32 23.37 -7.08 -8.77
CA GLU A 32 23.73 -7.89 -7.61
C GLU A 32 22.48 -8.34 -6.84
N VAL A 33 21.52 -7.42 -6.62
CA VAL A 33 20.26 -7.72 -5.93
C VAL A 33 19.48 -8.81 -6.66
N ILE A 34 19.31 -8.66 -7.97
CA ILE A 34 18.61 -9.66 -8.78
C ILE A 34 19.38 -10.97 -8.82
N GLY A 35 20.70 -10.91 -8.99
CA GLY A 35 21.57 -12.11 -9.00
C GLY A 35 21.45 -12.94 -7.73
N ARG A 36 21.51 -12.28 -6.55
CA ARG A 36 21.36 -12.96 -5.23
C ARG A 36 19.95 -13.52 -4.99
N ASN A 37 18.91 -12.82 -5.47
CA ASN A 37 17.53 -13.09 -5.12
C ASN A 37 16.67 -13.45 -6.35
N TRP A 38 17.24 -13.98 -7.44
CA TRP A 38 16.56 -14.18 -8.71
C TRP A 38 15.29 -15.01 -8.58
N LYS A 39 15.27 -16.05 -7.72
CA LYS A 39 14.09 -16.89 -7.45
C LYS A 39 12.90 -16.11 -6.88
N LYS A 40 13.18 -15.09 -6.06
CA LYS A 40 12.16 -14.20 -5.51
C LYS A 40 11.69 -13.16 -6.54
N TRP A 41 12.61 -12.62 -7.36
CA TRP A 41 12.27 -11.63 -8.39
C TRP A 41 11.46 -12.20 -9.56
N PHE A 42 11.65 -13.49 -9.88
CA PHE A 42 10.95 -14.16 -10.97
C PHE A 42 10.01 -15.27 -10.49
N HIS A 43 9.52 -15.13 -9.25
CA HIS A 43 8.66 -16.13 -8.65
C HIS A 43 7.34 -16.30 -9.40
N PRO A 44 6.86 -17.55 -9.68
CA PRO A 44 5.63 -17.82 -10.42
C PRO A 44 4.37 -17.19 -9.82
N ALA A 45 4.34 -16.94 -8.51
CA ALA A 45 3.22 -16.28 -7.83
C ALA A 45 2.86 -14.91 -8.42
N TYR A 46 3.80 -14.25 -9.08
CA TYR A 46 3.54 -12.97 -9.75
C TYR A 46 2.76 -13.07 -11.06
N GLY A 47 2.58 -14.31 -11.60
CA GLY A 47 1.88 -14.54 -12.85
C GLY A 47 2.47 -13.71 -14.00
N LYS A 48 1.62 -13.02 -14.75
CA LYS A 48 2.06 -12.19 -15.89
C LYS A 48 3.06 -11.08 -15.55
N MET A 49 3.19 -10.70 -14.27
CA MET A 49 4.15 -9.67 -13.86
C MET A 49 5.60 -10.14 -13.97
N VAL A 50 5.86 -11.44 -14.03
CA VAL A 50 7.21 -11.99 -14.27
C VAL A 50 7.77 -11.46 -15.60
N PHE A 51 6.98 -11.45 -16.67
CA PHE A 51 7.40 -10.91 -17.97
C PHE A 51 7.82 -9.44 -17.90
N ARG A 52 7.09 -8.66 -17.11
CA ARG A 52 7.47 -7.26 -16.87
C ARG A 52 8.81 -7.15 -16.15
N ASN A 53 9.04 -7.96 -15.12
CA ASN A 53 10.33 -7.99 -14.42
C ASN A 53 11.46 -8.36 -15.39
N MET A 54 11.22 -9.29 -16.32
CA MET A 54 12.18 -9.67 -17.36
C MET A 54 12.46 -8.50 -18.33
N LEU A 55 11.43 -7.81 -18.80
CA LEU A 55 11.58 -6.64 -19.70
C LEU A 55 12.34 -5.49 -19.05
N MET A 56 12.32 -5.40 -17.72
CA MET A 56 13.04 -4.38 -16.98
C MET A 56 14.51 -4.73 -16.69
N LEU A 57 14.98 -5.96 -17.01
CA LEU A 57 16.35 -6.38 -16.74
C LEU A 57 17.42 -5.51 -17.41
N PRO A 58 17.28 -5.06 -18.67
CA PRO A 58 18.30 -4.26 -19.34
C PRO A 58 18.55 -2.89 -18.68
N TYR A 59 17.59 -2.38 -17.92
CA TYR A 59 17.78 -1.09 -17.25
C TYR A 59 18.74 -1.23 -16.08
N ARG A 60 19.65 -0.27 -15.94
CA ARG A 60 20.74 -0.30 -14.96
C ARG A 60 20.24 -0.18 -13.52
N GLU A 61 19.14 0.53 -13.32
CA GLU A 61 18.58 0.87 -12.00
C GLU A 61 17.13 0.41 -11.87
N PHE A 62 16.64 0.36 -10.63
CA PHE A 62 15.21 0.19 -10.36
C PHE A 62 14.48 1.51 -10.63
N SER A 63 13.65 1.55 -11.65
CA SER A 63 12.89 2.76 -12.00
C SER A 63 11.71 3.02 -11.07
N SER A 64 11.04 1.96 -10.64
CA SER A 64 9.93 2.00 -9.68
C SER A 64 9.50 0.59 -9.29
N PHE A 65 8.75 0.49 -8.19
CA PHE A 65 8.12 -0.75 -7.74
C PHE A 65 6.60 -0.63 -7.86
N LYS A 66 5.94 -1.78 -8.05
CA LYS A 66 4.48 -1.78 -8.08
C LYS A 66 3.94 -1.29 -6.74
N TYR A 67 3.27 -0.17 -6.77
CA TYR A 67 2.52 0.34 -5.63
C TYR A 67 1.20 -0.42 -5.46
N SER A 68 0.85 -0.71 -4.23
CA SER A 68 -0.38 -1.42 -3.89
C SER A 68 -0.95 -0.83 -2.60
N HIS A 69 -2.23 -0.47 -2.61
CA HIS A 69 -2.96 0.04 -1.46
C HIS A 69 -3.42 -1.06 -0.48
N ILE A 70 -2.71 -2.18 -0.44
CA ILE A 70 -2.95 -3.23 0.56
C ILE A 70 -1.93 -3.15 1.67
N SER A 71 -2.19 -3.84 2.79
CA SER A 71 -1.27 -3.91 3.92
C SER A 71 0.13 -4.37 3.49
N SER A 72 1.14 -3.81 4.12
CA SER A 72 2.54 -4.15 3.91
C SER A 72 3.18 -4.49 5.25
N SER A 73 3.94 -5.58 5.30
CA SER A 73 4.73 -5.94 6.47
C SER A 73 6.08 -5.24 6.42
N PHE A 74 6.53 -4.78 7.58
CA PHE A 74 7.81 -4.14 7.77
C PHE A 74 8.56 -4.80 8.91
N LEU A 75 9.88 -4.97 8.74
CA LEU A 75 10.76 -5.47 9.79
C LEU A 75 11.31 -4.28 10.59
N LYS A 76 11.27 -4.39 11.92
CA LYS A 76 11.84 -3.38 12.81
C LYS A 76 13.32 -3.15 12.51
N SER A 77 14.08 -4.23 12.29
CA SER A 77 15.51 -4.16 11.94
C SER A 77 15.77 -3.36 10.65
N THR A 78 14.88 -3.44 9.66
CA THR A 78 15.01 -2.60 8.45
C THR A 78 14.77 -1.12 8.75
N PHE A 79 13.83 -0.77 9.62
CA PHE A 79 13.67 0.61 10.05
C PHE A 79 14.94 1.14 10.74
N GLU A 80 15.49 0.37 11.68
CA GLU A 80 16.72 0.73 12.40
C GLU A 80 17.90 0.91 11.43
N GLU A 81 18.03 0.04 10.44
CA GLU A 81 19.06 0.12 9.42
C GLU A 81 18.91 1.37 8.54
N VAL A 82 17.72 1.58 7.96
CA VAL A 82 17.47 2.74 7.09
C VAL A 82 17.62 4.06 7.86
N TRP A 83 17.21 4.11 9.13
CA TRP A 83 17.45 5.29 9.97
C TRP A 83 18.94 5.53 10.26
N ARG A 84 19.73 4.48 10.38
CA ARG A 84 21.17 4.61 10.55
C ARG A 84 21.86 5.15 9.29
N GLU A 85 21.47 4.64 8.12
CA GLU A 85 22.08 5.01 6.84
C GLU A 85 21.57 6.36 6.32
N GLU A 86 20.25 6.62 6.42
CA GLU A 86 19.56 7.76 5.80
C GLU A 86 18.84 8.67 6.82
N GLY A 87 19.28 8.68 8.05
CA GLY A 87 18.66 9.41 9.15
C GLY A 87 18.47 10.90 8.85
N LYS A 88 19.38 11.54 8.13
CA LYS A 88 19.27 12.98 7.75
C LYS A 88 18.09 13.23 6.82
N VAL A 89 17.87 12.33 5.84
CA VAL A 89 16.77 12.43 4.88
C VAL A 89 15.45 12.19 5.59
N LEU A 90 15.38 11.14 6.42
CA LEU A 90 14.18 10.77 7.16
C LEU A 90 13.79 11.85 8.19
N ASP A 91 14.75 12.36 8.96
CA ASP A 91 14.51 13.41 9.95
C ASP A 91 13.99 14.69 9.29
N ARG A 92 14.56 15.10 8.15
CA ARG A 92 14.04 16.23 7.36
C ARG A 92 12.57 16.05 7.02
N VAL A 93 12.18 14.87 6.52
CA VAL A 93 10.80 14.57 6.16
C VAL A 93 9.88 14.56 7.38
N CYS A 94 10.33 14.01 8.51
CA CYS A 94 9.55 13.99 9.76
C CYS A 94 9.29 15.39 10.33
N ARG A 95 10.14 16.36 10.03
CA ARG A 95 9.96 17.77 10.48
C ARG A 95 9.03 18.59 9.58
N THR A 96 8.71 18.09 8.37
CA THR A 96 7.81 18.81 7.45
C THR A 96 6.36 18.48 7.74
N ARG A 97 5.50 19.52 7.82
CA ARG A 97 4.06 19.34 8.04
C ARG A 97 3.33 18.87 6.78
N PHE A 98 3.78 19.33 5.62
CA PHE A 98 3.15 19.04 4.34
C PHE A 98 4.11 18.31 3.42
N ARG A 99 3.58 17.42 2.59
CA ARG A 99 4.37 16.68 1.61
C ARG A 99 4.98 17.61 0.57
N SER A 100 6.25 17.36 0.26
CA SER A 100 6.98 18.02 -0.82
C SER A 100 7.41 17.02 -1.88
N ARG A 101 7.79 17.52 -3.06
CA ARG A 101 8.29 16.67 -4.15
C ARG A 101 9.63 16.00 -3.82
N GLY A 102 10.39 16.55 -2.88
CA GLY A 102 11.69 16.01 -2.46
C GLY A 102 11.62 15.01 -1.30
N ASP A 103 10.41 14.66 -0.84
CA ASP A 103 10.24 13.77 0.30
C ASP A 103 10.39 12.29 -0.11
N VAL A 104 10.61 11.48 0.91
CA VAL A 104 10.47 10.02 0.89
C VAL A 104 9.36 9.61 1.86
N ASN A 105 8.95 8.34 1.85
CA ASN A 105 7.97 7.83 2.80
C ASN A 105 8.32 6.40 3.24
N GLN A 106 7.43 5.77 4.03
CA GLN A 106 7.64 4.41 4.56
C GLN A 106 7.93 3.34 3.49
N TYR A 107 7.64 3.61 2.21
CA TYR A 107 7.98 2.66 1.15
C TYR A 107 9.49 2.53 0.90
N VAL A 108 10.31 3.46 1.38
CA VAL A 108 11.76 3.30 1.39
C VAL A 108 12.16 2.03 2.15
N MET A 109 11.57 1.79 3.34
CA MET A 109 11.82 0.58 4.13
C MET A 109 11.39 -0.69 3.39
N LYS A 110 10.25 -0.62 2.70
CA LYS A 110 9.76 -1.73 1.87
C LYS A 110 10.71 -2.03 0.71
N TYR A 111 11.18 -0.99 0.03
CA TYR A 111 12.13 -1.15 -1.07
C TYR A 111 13.47 -1.68 -0.58
N TRP A 112 13.92 -1.22 0.59
CA TRP A 112 15.12 -1.74 1.24
C TRP A 112 15.01 -3.25 1.51
N GLN A 113 13.88 -3.69 2.08
CA GLN A 113 13.61 -5.12 2.24
C GLN A 113 13.65 -5.90 0.93
N TYR A 114 13.19 -5.30 -0.18
CA TYR A 114 13.29 -5.91 -1.50
C TYR A 114 14.74 -6.07 -1.95
N MET A 115 15.59 -5.07 -1.72
CA MET A 115 17.00 -5.13 -2.06
C MET A 115 17.71 -6.25 -1.30
N GLU A 116 17.39 -6.41 -0.03
CA GLU A 116 17.99 -7.44 0.84
C GLU A 116 17.36 -8.84 0.67
N GLY A 117 16.28 -8.95 -0.10
CA GLY A 117 15.54 -10.21 -0.22
C GLY A 117 14.72 -10.58 1.02
N LYS A 118 14.52 -9.63 1.95
CA LYS A 118 13.74 -9.80 3.18
C LYS A 118 12.22 -9.69 2.91
N TYR A 119 11.71 -10.49 2.01
CA TYR A 119 10.29 -10.55 1.66
C TYR A 119 9.92 -11.92 1.10
N GLU A 120 8.63 -12.28 1.18
CA GLU A 120 8.09 -13.46 0.53
C GLU A 120 7.23 -13.08 -0.68
N PRO A 121 7.47 -13.72 -1.84
CA PRO A 121 6.69 -13.51 -3.04
C PRO A 121 5.21 -13.85 -2.83
N GLN A 122 4.32 -12.91 -3.14
CA GLN A 122 2.88 -13.07 -3.00
C GLN A 122 2.16 -12.80 -4.32
N SER A 123 1.06 -13.48 -4.53
CA SER A 123 0.21 -13.21 -5.68
C SER A 123 -0.38 -11.80 -5.62
N PRO A 124 -0.34 -11.02 -6.71
CA PRO A 124 -1.01 -9.71 -6.76
C PRO A 124 -2.52 -9.78 -6.52
N LYS A 125 -3.11 -10.99 -6.58
CA LYS A 125 -4.53 -11.23 -6.35
C LYS A 125 -4.90 -11.39 -4.86
N ILE A 126 -3.93 -11.39 -3.95
CA ILE A 126 -4.15 -11.55 -2.51
C ILE A 126 -5.05 -10.45 -1.93
N GLY A 127 -4.96 -9.27 -2.49
CA GLY A 127 -5.75 -8.12 -2.05
C GLY A 127 -6.35 -7.32 -3.20
N LYS A 128 -7.39 -6.56 -2.87
CA LYS A 128 -8.05 -5.63 -3.77
C LYS A 128 -8.18 -4.27 -3.11
N PHE A 129 -8.13 -3.24 -3.93
CA PHE A 129 -8.35 -1.86 -3.55
C PHE A 129 -9.57 -1.32 -4.30
N PHE A 130 -10.47 -0.68 -3.57
CA PHE A 130 -11.66 -0.04 -4.11
C PHE A 130 -11.82 1.36 -3.55
N THR A 131 -12.50 2.19 -4.33
CA THR A 131 -12.87 3.55 -3.95
C THR A 131 -14.38 3.61 -3.81
N ILE A 132 -14.87 4.08 -2.67
CA ILE A 132 -16.30 4.32 -2.40
C ILE A 132 -16.82 5.35 -3.40
N GLY A 133 -18.06 5.17 -3.82
CA GLY A 133 -18.70 6.03 -4.83
C GLY A 133 -18.39 5.64 -6.28
N LEU A 134 -17.26 4.93 -6.53
CA LEU A 134 -16.90 4.45 -7.86
C LEU A 134 -17.10 2.94 -8.03
N HIS A 135 -16.99 2.17 -6.95
CA HIS A 135 -16.93 0.72 -6.99
C HIS A 135 -17.91 0.03 -6.03
N ASP A 136 -18.98 0.69 -5.62
CA ASP A 136 -19.87 0.24 -4.53
C ASP A 136 -20.39 -1.19 -4.72
N ARG A 137 -20.94 -1.50 -5.90
CA ARG A 137 -21.42 -2.87 -6.20
C ARG A 137 -20.30 -3.92 -6.07
N GLN A 138 -19.08 -3.57 -6.48
CA GLN A 138 -17.93 -4.48 -6.39
C GLN A 138 -17.46 -4.64 -4.95
N ILE A 139 -17.54 -3.59 -4.12
CA ILE A 139 -17.22 -3.62 -2.70
C ILE A 139 -18.15 -4.61 -2.00
N HIS A 140 -19.46 -4.47 -2.19
CA HIS A 140 -20.47 -5.36 -1.59
C HIS A 140 -20.30 -6.81 -2.04
N ASP A 141 -20.08 -7.04 -3.35
CA ASP A 141 -19.84 -8.38 -3.89
C ASP A 141 -18.57 -9.03 -3.32
N VAL A 142 -17.50 -8.27 -3.19
CA VAL A 142 -16.23 -8.78 -2.63
C VAL A 142 -16.34 -9.03 -1.13
N LEU A 143 -17.02 -8.18 -0.38
CA LEU A 143 -17.27 -8.37 1.04
C LEU A 143 -18.12 -9.62 1.30
N ARG A 144 -19.33 -9.66 0.77
CA ARG A 144 -20.27 -10.76 1.02
C ARG A 144 -19.78 -12.13 0.56
N ASN A 145 -19.05 -12.18 -0.54
CA ASN A 145 -18.53 -13.42 -1.10
C ASN A 145 -17.06 -13.70 -0.75
N GLN A 146 -16.43 -12.87 0.11
CA GLN A 146 -15.05 -13.03 0.59
C GLN A 146 -14.04 -13.33 -0.54
N LYS A 147 -14.15 -12.61 -1.68
CA LYS A 147 -13.39 -12.87 -2.91
C LYS A 147 -11.90 -12.54 -2.85
N CYS A 148 -11.40 -11.97 -1.76
CA CYS A 148 -9.99 -11.70 -1.55
C CYS A 148 -9.65 -11.78 -0.07
N LYS A 149 -8.35 -12.01 0.23
CA LYS A 149 -7.87 -12.12 1.62
C LYS A 149 -7.67 -10.77 2.29
N ILE A 150 -7.39 -9.73 1.49
CA ILE A 150 -7.14 -8.36 1.97
C ILE A 150 -7.98 -7.43 1.12
N LEU A 151 -8.77 -6.60 1.79
CA LEU A 151 -9.58 -5.58 1.16
C LEU A 151 -9.20 -4.21 1.71
N CYS A 152 -8.88 -3.29 0.82
CA CYS A 152 -8.70 -1.88 1.13
C CYS A 152 -9.84 -1.10 0.50
N ILE A 153 -10.62 -0.41 1.33
CA ILE A 153 -11.69 0.49 0.91
C ILE A 153 -11.24 1.90 1.25
N ASN A 154 -11.22 2.77 0.25
CA ASN A 154 -10.82 4.16 0.38
C ASN A 154 -12.01 5.08 0.11
N ASP A 155 -12.15 6.09 0.93
CA ASP A 155 -13.10 7.17 0.70
C ASP A 155 -12.52 8.23 -0.25
N THR A 156 -13.40 9.04 -0.81
CA THR A 156 -13.05 10.20 -1.65
C THR A 156 -14.02 11.33 -1.37
N GLU A 157 -13.67 12.52 -1.82
CA GLU A 157 -14.53 13.72 -1.71
C GLU A 157 -15.89 13.58 -2.43
N ASN A 158 -16.01 12.62 -3.34
CA ASN A 158 -17.22 12.40 -4.17
C ASN A 158 -18.05 11.20 -3.70
N ILE A 159 -18.30 11.08 -2.40
CA ILE A 159 -19.01 9.91 -1.83
C ILE A 159 -20.53 9.97 -2.08
N GLY A 160 -21.11 11.07 -2.52
CA GLY A 160 -22.56 11.20 -2.65
C GLY A 160 -23.27 11.16 -1.29
N ASP A 161 -24.22 10.23 -1.09
CA ASP A 161 -24.87 10.04 0.22
C ASP A 161 -24.01 9.18 1.14
N PHE A 162 -23.18 9.83 1.95
CA PHE A 162 -22.31 9.19 2.94
C PHE A 162 -23.09 8.30 3.92
N ARG A 163 -24.29 8.71 4.35
CA ARG A 163 -25.08 7.93 5.32
C ARG A 163 -25.56 6.62 4.71
N GLN A 164 -25.96 6.64 3.47
CA GLN A 164 -26.38 5.42 2.75
C GLN A 164 -25.18 4.51 2.54
N GLN A 165 -24.06 5.03 2.05
CA GLN A 165 -22.81 4.25 1.84
C GLN A 165 -22.35 3.58 3.13
N LYS A 166 -22.36 4.31 4.25
CA LYS A 166 -22.01 3.78 5.56
C LYS A 166 -22.93 2.61 5.96
N ARG A 167 -24.26 2.74 5.76
CA ARG A 167 -25.21 1.65 6.04
C ARG A 167 -24.92 0.42 5.19
N ASP A 168 -24.79 0.59 3.88
CA ASP A 168 -24.62 -0.52 2.93
C ASP A 168 -23.33 -1.30 3.19
N ILE A 169 -22.23 -0.60 3.52
CA ILE A 169 -20.96 -1.23 3.89
C ILE A 169 -21.12 -1.97 5.23
N LYS A 170 -21.75 -1.35 6.23
CA LYS A 170 -22.03 -1.96 7.53
C LYS A 170 -22.84 -3.25 7.36
N ASP A 171 -23.95 -3.20 6.62
CA ASP A 171 -24.80 -4.37 6.36
C ASP A 171 -24.04 -5.51 5.66
N SER A 172 -23.09 -5.14 4.78
CA SER A 172 -22.22 -6.12 4.12
C SER A 172 -21.25 -6.78 5.09
N PHE A 173 -20.69 -6.04 6.05
CA PHE A 173 -19.86 -6.60 7.13
C PHE A 173 -20.67 -7.45 8.09
N GLU A 174 -21.85 -6.99 8.53
CA GLU A 174 -22.70 -7.75 9.45
C GLU A 174 -23.22 -9.05 8.84
N SER A 175 -23.35 -9.12 7.50
CA SER A 175 -23.71 -10.36 6.82
C SER A 175 -22.66 -11.46 6.91
N ILE A 176 -21.38 -11.11 7.09
CA ILE A 176 -20.25 -12.06 7.19
C ILE A 176 -19.69 -12.18 8.61
N LEU A 177 -19.96 -11.20 9.46
CA LEU A 177 -19.51 -11.12 10.86
C LEU A 177 -20.69 -10.72 11.73
N PRO A 178 -21.70 -11.60 11.90
CA PRO A 178 -22.93 -11.27 12.62
C PRO A 178 -22.73 -11.15 14.13
N GLU A 179 -21.72 -11.81 14.68
CA GLU A 179 -21.44 -11.80 16.10
C GLU A 179 -20.35 -10.77 16.43
N LYS A 180 -20.55 -10.04 17.51
CA LYS A 180 -19.54 -9.10 18.03
C LYS A 180 -18.30 -9.85 18.48
N SER A 181 -17.14 -9.31 18.17
CA SER A 181 -15.88 -9.79 18.75
C SER A 181 -15.78 -9.39 20.23
N ALA A 182 -14.92 -10.07 20.98
CA ALA A 182 -14.65 -9.74 22.39
C ALA A 182 -14.03 -8.32 22.59
N PHE A 183 -13.57 -7.69 21.52
CA PHE A 183 -12.94 -6.36 21.53
C PHE A 183 -13.88 -5.23 21.11
N GLU A 184 -15.09 -5.55 20.67
CA GLU A 184 -16.09 -4.55 20.28
C GLU A 184 -16.83 -4.02 21.49
N LEU A 185 -16.70 -2.72 21.74
CA LEU A 185 -17.43 -2.04 22.80
C LEU A 185 -18.92 -1.97 22.48
N SER A 186 -19.77 -2.14 23.48
CA SER A 186 -21.18 -1.80 23.33
C SER A 186 -21.35 -0.28 23.24
N TYR A 187 -22.44 0.18 22.62
CA TYR A 187 -22.74 1.63 22.55
C TYR A 187 -22.74 2.29 23.93
N LYS A 188 -23.15 1.57 24.98
CA LYS A 188 -23.13 2.05 26.37
C LYS A 188 -21.71 2.21 26.91
N ASP A 189 -20.78 1.36 26.50
CA ASP A 189 -19.39 1.36 26.96
C ASP A 189 -18.54 2.41 26.21
N SER A 190 -18.98 2.84 25.02
CA SER A 190 -18.28 3.87 24.23
C SER A 190 -18.48 5.30 24.73
N GLY A 191 -19.30 5.50 25.79
CA GLY A 191 -19.51 6.81 26.41
C GLY A 191 -20.04 7.90 25.47
N GLY A 192 -20.68 7.53 24.37
CA GLY A 192 -21.20 8.48 23.37
C GLY A 192 -20.11 9.23 22.58
N MET A 193 -18.88 8.73 22.58
CA MET A 193 -17.73 9.43 21.99
C MET A 193 -17.80 9.59 20.46
N TYR A 194 -18.71 8.87 19.79
CA TYR A 194 -18.86 8.89 18.33
C TYR A 194 -20.08 9.68 17.81
N ASP A 195 -20.89 10.26 18.70
CA ASP A 195 -22.06 11.08 18.34
C ASP A 195 -21.80 12.59 18.45
N LYS A 196 -20.56 13.03 18.55
CA LYS A 196 -20.25 14.45 18.39
C LYS A 196 -20.32 14.77 16.91
N LYS A 197 -21.47 15.33 16.53
CA LYS A 197 -21.84 16.04 15.34
C LYS A 197 -20.65 16.50 14.49
N CYS A 198 -20.55 15.93 13.28
CA CYS A 198 -20.08 16.68 12.12
C CYS A 198 -21.30 17.48 11.64
N ASP A 199 -21.48 18.67 12.20
CA ASP A 199 -22.27 19.73 11.59
C ASP A 199 -21.39 20.44 10.56
#